data_0c7f26f22acf5514a570c53fea87c9a8
#
_entry.id   0c7f26f22acf5514a570c53fea87c9a8
#
_cell.length_a   1.000
_cell.length_b   1.000
_cell.length_c   1.000
_cell.angle_alpha   90.00
_cell.angle_beta   90.00
_cell.angle_gamma   90.00
#
_symmetry.space_group_name_H-M   'P 1'
#
loop_
_entity.id
_entity.type
_entity.pdbx_description
1 polymer ?
#
loop_
_entity_poly.entity_id
_entity_poly.type
_entity_poly.pdbx_seq_one_letter_code
_entity_poly.pdbx_strand_id
1 'polypeptide(L)'
;MSAGSFDDGQADGPRGLAGTPGRVLVVGAGIAGLTVANALAHGGVECVVLEARDRIGGRLHTVDLAGSPVDLGGSWIHMPGGNPMRAFAELAGVPCRSADQVPEMAGYDCA
;
A
#
# COMPACT_ATOMS: atom_id res chain seq x y z
N MET A 1 20.97 11.94 -18.30
CA MET A 1 19.62 11.80 -17.76
C MET A 1 19.76 11.95 -16.26
N SER A 2 19.34 13.09 -15.70
CA SER A 2 19.52 13.42 -14.28
C SER A 2 18.45 12.71 -13.46
N ALA A 3 18.88 11.86 -12.53
CA ALA A 3 18.00 11.31 -11.53
C ALA A 3 17.52 12.46 -10.64
N GLY A 4 16.22 12.75 -10.68
CA GLY A 4 15.62 13.69 -9.77
C GLY A 4 15.78 13.19 -8.34
N SER A 5 16.49 13.96 -7.52
CA SER A 5 16.55 13.74 -6.10
C SER A 5 15.13 13.87 -5.55
N PHE A 6 14.60 12.81 -4.98
CA PHE A 6 13.47 12.94 -4.07
C PHE A 6 13.96 13.80 -2.91
N ASP A 7 13.41 14.99 -2.83
CA ASP A 7 13.53 15.83 -1.65
C ASP A 7 12.87 15.04 -0.51
N ASP A 8 13.68 14.56 0.41
CA ASP A 8 13.29 14.04 1.71
C ASP A 8 12.82 15.19 2.61
N GLY A 9 12.04 16.08 2.01
CA GLY A 9 11.29 17.10 2.71
C GLY A 9 10.55 16.41 3.83
N GLN A 10 11.11 16.57 5.00
CA GLN A 10 10.55 16.16 6.28
C GLN A 10 9.07 16.49 6.24
N ALA A 11 8.24 15.45 6.05
CA ALA A 11 6.81 15.61 6.02
C ALA A 11 6.42 16.21 7.36
N ASP A 12 6.18 17.51 7.38
CA ASP A 12 5.51 18.16 8.49
C ASP A 12 4.25 17.33 8.74
N GLY A 13 4.23 16.59 9.83
CA GLY A 13 3.07 15.80 10.22
C GLY A 13 1.84 16.72 10.23
N PRO A 14 0.63 16.18 10.14
CA PRO A 14 -0.59 16.96 9.95
C PRO A 14 -0.62 18.11 10.97
N ARG A 15 -0.40 19.32 10.46
CA ARG A 15 -0.37 20.53 11.29
C ARG A 15 -1.74 20.67 11.95
N GLY A 16 -1.80 20.49 13.25
CA GLY A 16 -3.02 20.65 14.03
C GLY A 16 -3.36 19.51 14.98
N LEU A 17 -2.67 18.38 14.93
CA LEU A 17 -2.89 17.29 15.89
C LEU A 17 -1.84 17.27 17.01
N ALA A 18 -0.74 18.02 16.86
CA ALA A 18 0.25 18.21 17.91
C ALA A 18 -0.37 19.02 19.06
N GLY A 19 -0.60 18.36 20.16
CA GLY A 19 -1.16 18.99 21.37
C GLY A 19 -2.58 18.55 21.71
N THR A 20 -3.24 17.73 20.89
CA THR A 20 -4.50 17.10 21.29
C THR A 20 -4.18 15.87 22.14
N PRO A 21 -4.42 15.90 23.47
CA PRO A 21 -4.28 14.71 24.30
C PRO A 21 -5.39 13.74 23.88
N GLY A 22 -5.07 12.79 23.05
CA GLY A 22 -6.04 11.82 22.56
C GLY A 22 -5.43 10.81 21.62
N ARG A 23 -6.08 9.68 21.56
CA ARG A 23 -5.75 8.58 20.67
C ARG A 23 -6.61 8.67 19.41
N VAL A 24 -6.01 8.57 18.22
CA VAL A 24 -6.74 8.55 16.95
C VAL A 24 -7.21 7.11 16.69
N LEU A 25 -8.48 6.95 16.32
CA LEU A 25 -9.02 5.69 15.87
C LEU A 25 -9.07 5.67 14.34
N VAL A 26 -8.42 4.68 13.75
CA VAL A 26 -8.44 4.41 12.31
C VAL A 26 -9.33 3.20 12.07
N VAL A 27 -10.42 3.39 11.33
CA VAL A 27 -11.35 2.30 11.03
C VAL A 27 -11.01 1.65 9.71
N GLY A 28 -10.66 0.37 9.77
CA GLY A 28 -10.26 -0.45 8.63
C GLY A 28 -8.74 -0.55 8.45
N ALA A 29 -8.23 -1.78 8.40
CA ALA A 29 -6.83 -2.09 8.15
C ALA A 29 -6.54 -2.44 6.68
N GLY A 30 -7.20 -1.76 5.75
CA GLY A 30 -6.84 -1.76 4.34
C GLY A 30 -5.66 -0.82 4.08
N ILE A 31 -5.19 -0.73 2.84
CA ILE A 31 -4.01 0.07 2.47
C ILE A 31 -4.14 1.54 2.92
N ALA A 32 -5.32 2.15 2.75
CA ALA A 32 -5.55 3.54 3.15
C ALA A 32 -5.45 3.72 4.66
N GLY A 33 -6.12 2.85 5.45
CA GLY A 33 -6.07 2.92 6.91
C GLY A 33 -4.67 2.67 7.47
N LEU A 34 -3.95 1.70 6.93
CA LEU A 34 -2.57 1.41 7.33
C LEU A 34 -1.62 2.55 6.96
N THR A 35 -1.81 3.21 5.80
CA THR A 35 -1.03 4.39 5.41
C THR A 35 -1.25 5.55 6.37
N VAL A 36 -2.50 5.81 6.75
CA VAL A 36 -2.83 6.86 7.75
C VAL A 36 -2.23 6.52 9.10
N ALA A 37 -2.38 5.28 9.57
CA ALA A 37 -1.82 4.85 10.84
C ALA A 37 -0.30 4.99 10.88
N ASN A 38 0.38 4.62 9.79
CA ASN A 38 1.82 4.77 9.67
C ASN A 38 2.25 6.25 9.70
N ALA A 39 1.54 7.13 8.98
CA ALA A 39 1.82 8.55 8.98
C ALA A 39 1.61 9.19 10.36
N LEU A 40 0.56 8.79 11.09
CA LEU A 40 0.30 9.24 12.45
C LEU A 40 1.42 8.79 13.40
N ALA A 41 1.83 7.53 13.31
CA ALA A 41 2.91 6.98 14.14
C ALA A 41 4.24 7.70 13.90
N HIS A 42 4.59 7.99 12.64
CA HIS A 42 5.78 8.79 12.32
C HIS A 42 5.67 10.24 12.82
N GLY A 43 4.45 10.79 12.87
CA GLY A 43 4.17 12.08 13.48
C GLY A 43 4.13 12.09 15.02
N GLY A 44 4.41 10.97 15.67
CA GLY A 44 4.35 10.83 17.14
C GLY A 44 2.93 10.82 17.70
N VAL A 45 1.92 10.57 16.88
CA VAL A 45 0.51 10.51 17.30
C VAL A 45 0.13 9.06 17.59
N GLU A 46 -0.35 8.81 18.81
CA GLU A 46 -0.86 7.49 19.16
C GLU A 46 -2.13 7.16 18.37
N CYS A 47 -2.16 6.02 17.71
CA CYS A 47 -3.34 5.57 17.00
C CYS A 47 -3.67 4.10 17.27
N VAL A 48 -4.94 3.75 17.11
CA VAL A 48 -5.45 2.39 17.16
C VAL A 48 -6.18 2.11 15.86
N VAL A 49 -5.81 1.01 15.20
CA VAL A 49 -6.50 0.55 14.00
C VAL A 49 -7.53 -0.50 14.40
N LEU A 50 -8.77 -0.27 14.00
CA LEU A 50 -9.88 -1.20 14.20
C LEU A 50 -10.20 -1.90 12.88
N GLU A 51 -10.08 -3.21 12.86
CA GLU A 51 -10.41 -4.04 11.69
C GLU A 51 -11.53 -5.03 12.09
N ALA A 52 -12.51 -5.16 11.20
CA ALA A 52 -13.67 -6.04 11.43
C ALA A 52 -13.40 -7.51 11.08
N ARG A 53 -12.38 -7.77 10.27
CA ARG A 53 -11.95 -9.12 9.89
C ARG A 53 -10.79 -9.57 10.74
N ASP A 54 -10.49 -10.83 10.68
CA ASP A 54 -9.34 -11.48 11.32
C ASP A 54 -8.01 -11.26 10.57
N ARG A 55 -8.02 -10.40 9.53
CA ARG A 55 -6.86 -10.09 8.70
C ARG A 55 -6.80 -8.61 8.29
N ILE A 56 -5.62 -8.14 8.01
CA ILE A 56 -5.36 -6.84 7.39
C ILE A 56 -5.43 -6.93 5.85
N GLY A 57 -5.24 -5.81 5.16
CA GLY A 57 -5.11 -5.71 3.70
C GLY A 57 -6.40 -5.30 2.99
N GLY A 58 -7.58 -5.59 3.57
CA GLY A 58 -8.86 -5.22 2.96
C GLY A 58 -9.07 -5.91 1.60
N ARG A 59 -9.07 -5.15 0.50
CA ARG A 59 -9.16 -5.62 -0.88
C ARG A 59 -7.85 -6.23 -1.43
N LEU A 60 -6.74 -6.05 -0.74
CA LEU A 60 -5.51 -6.80 -0.98
C LEU A 60 -5.57 -8.07 -0.13
N HIS A 61 -5.49 -9.21 -0.75
CA HIS A 61 -5.59 -10.50 -0.07
C HIS A 61 -4.85 -11.56 -0.85
N THR A 62 -3.69 -11.94 -0.35
CA THR A 62 -2.90 -13.05 -0.87
C THR A 62 -3.11 -14.27 0.01
N VAL A 63 -3.34 -15.41 -0.59
CA VAL A 63 -3.46 -16.71 0.09
C VAL A 63 -2.40 -17.67 -0.42
N ASP A 64 -2.04 -18.65 0.39
CA ASP A 64 -1.26 -19.79 -0.09
C ASP A 64 -2.21 -20.83 -0.70
N LEU A 65 -1.97 -21.18 -1.94
CA LEU A 65 -2.67 -22.27 -2.62
C LEU A 65 -1.65 -23.33 -3.04
N ALA A 66 -1.61 -24.41 -2.29
CA ALA A 66 -0.71 -25.54 -2.52
C ALA A 66 0.77 -25.14 -2.62
N GLY A 67 1.23 -24.23 -1.75
CA GLY A 67 2.60 -23.75 -1.71
C GLY A 67 2.91 -22.59 -2.67
N SER A 68 1.89 -22.04 -3.32
CA SER A 68 2.03 -20.89 -4.21
C SER A 68 1.19 -19.70 -3.71
N PRO A 69 1.75 -18.48 -3.65
CA PRO A 69 0.98 -17.29 -3.30
C PRO A 69 0.03 -16.92 -4.44
N VAL A 70 -1.25 -16.75 -4.12
CA VAL A 70 -2.29 -16.33 -5.07
C VAL A 70 -3.02 -15.12 -4.54
N ASP A 71 -3.11 -14.08 -5.34
CA ASP A 71 -3.87 -12.88 -5.01
C ASP A 71 -5.35 -13.05 -5.34
N LEU A 72 -6.19 -12.94 -4.31
CA LEU A 72 -7.66 -12.97 -4.42
C LEU A 72 -8.26 -11.56 -4.60
N GLY A 73 -7.43 -10.53 -4.69
CA GLY A 73 -7.85 -9.14 -4.75
C GLY A 73 -7.02 -8.33 -5.72
N GLY A 74 -6.65 -7.11 -5.31
CA GLY A 74 -5.83 -6.23 -6.13
C GLY A 74 -4.43 -6.77 -6.33
N SER A 75 -4.13 -7.23 -7.54
CA SER A 75 -2.84 -7.81 -7.93
C SER A 75 -2.13 -6.99 -9.03
N TRP A 76 -2.81 -5.97 -9.55
CA TRP A 76 -2.31 -5.19 -10.67
C TRP A 76 -2.03 -3.74 -10.31
N ILE A 77 -0.89 -3.23 -10.77
CA ILE A 77 -0.58 -1.80 -10.76
C ILE A 77 -0.85 -1.27 -12.16
N HIS A 78 -2.03 -0.66 -12.33
CA HIS A 78 -2.41 -0.04 -13.60
C HIS A 78 -1.59 1.22 -13.84
N MET A 79 -1.25 1.51 -15.11
CA MET A 79 -0.49 2.70 -15.53
C MET A 79 0.74 2.92 -14.63
N PRO A 80 1.74 2.04 -14.69
CA PRO A 80 2.88 2.07 -13.75
C PRO A 80 3.72 3.35 -13.84
N GLY A 81 3.63 4.09 -14.95
CA GLY A 81 4.25 5.41 -15.09
C GLY A 81 3.54 6.45 -14.22
N GLY A 82 4.20 6.86 -13.11
CA GLY A 82 3.64 7.84 -12.17
C GLY A 82 2.66 7.27 -11.13
N ASN A 83 2.43 5.97 -11.10
CA ASN A 83 1.60 5.35 -10.08
C ASN A 83 2.37 5.20 -8.76
N PRO A 84 1.92 5.80 -7.65
CA PRO A 84 2.61 5.73 -6.36
C PRO A 84 2.74 4.30 -5.82
N MET A 85 1.85 3.39 -6.21
CA MET A 85 1.93 1.99 -5.80
C MET A 85 3.16 1.28 -6.34
N ARG A 86 3.70 1.71 -7.49
CA ARG A 86 4.95 1.20 -8.01
C ARG A 86 6.12 1.57 -7.10
N ALA A 87 6.20 2.84 -6.70
CA ALA A 87 7.24 3.29 -5.78
C ALA A 87 7.14 2.57 -4.42
N PHE A 88 5.92 2.34 -3.94
CA PHE A 88 5.69 1.55 -2.73
C PHE A 88 6.20 0.12 -2.85
N ALA A 89 5.92 -0.56 -3.96
CA ALA A 89 6.39 -1.92 -4.20
C ALA A 89 7.93 -1.98 -4.25
N GLU A 90 8.55 -1.01 -4.92
CA GLU A 90 10.01 -0.90 -5.00
C GLU A 90 10.65 -0.68 -3.61
N LEU A 91 10.10 0.22 -2.80
CA LEU A 91 10.54 0.46 -1.42
C LEU A 91 10.37 -0.76 -0.51
N ALA A 92 9.30 -1.52 -0.73
CA ALA A 92 9.03 -2.75 0.01
C ALA A 92 9.83 -3.97 -0.50
N GLY A 93 10.64 -3.81 -1.56
CA GLY A 93 11.39 -4.91 -2.17
C GLY A 93 10.49 -5.95 -2.85
N VAL A 94 9.25 -5.58 -3.20
CA VAL A 94 8.31 -6.47 -3.86
C VAL A 94 8.58 -6.47 -5.37
N PRO A 95 8.92 -7.62 -5.98
CA PRO A 95 9.19 -7.70 -7.40
C PRO A 95 7.91 -7.47 -8.20
N CYS A 96 7.92 -6.47 -9.08
CA CYS A 96 6.85 -6.24 -10.06
C CYS A 96 7.28 -6.78 -11.42
N ARG A 97 6.37 -7.49 -12.09
CA ARG A 97 6.56 -7.98 -13.46
C ARG A 97 5.60 -7.26 -14.40
N SER A 98 5.99 -7.06 -15.64
CA SER A 98 5.10 -6.55 -16.67
C SER A 98 4.14 -7.67 -17.12
N ALA A 99 2.89 -7.30 -17.46
CA ALA A 99 1.87 -8.27 -17.86
C ALA A 99 2.24 -9.03 -19.16
N ASP A 100 2.94 -8.35 -20.07
CA ASP A 100 3.46 -8.92 -21.30
C ASP A 100 4.57 -9.97 -21.09
N GLN A 101 5.15 -10.03 -19.89
CA GLN A 101 6.14 -11.04 -19.50
C GLN A 101 5.51 -12.30 -18.85
N VAL A 102 4.20 -12.34 -18.74
CA VAL A 102 3.45 -13.50 -18.20
C VAL A 102 2.81 -14.24 -19.36
N PRO A 103 3.41 -15.35 -19.84
CA PRO A 103 2.98 -16.05 -21.06
C PRO A 103 1.53 -16.54 -21.04
N GLU A 104 1.00 -16.79 -19.84
CA GLU A 104 -0.35 -17.34 -19.65
C GLU A 104 -1.47 -16.31 -19.78
N MET A 105 -1.14 -15.03 -19.79
CA MET A 105 -2.15 -13.95 -19.85
C MET A 105 -2.36 -13.37 -21.26
N ALA A 106 -1.59 -13.80 -22.24
CA ALA A 106 -1.71 -13.38 -23.64
C ALA A 106 -2.98 -13.90 -24.36
N GLY A 107 -3.90 -14.58 -23.66
CA GLY A 107 -5.05 -15.23 -24.22
C GLY A 107 -6.43 -14.84 -23.70
N TYR A 108 -6.52 -13.88 -22.78
CA TYR A 108 -7.81 -13.42 -22.25
C TYR A 108 -8.12 -12.01 -22.75
N ASP A 109 -8.51 -11.89 -24.02
CA ASP A 109 -9.34 -10.79 -24.48
C ASP A 109 -10.73 -10.98 -23.88
N CYS A 110 -11.05 -10.24 -22.85
CA CYS A 110 -12.42 -10.03 -22.43
C CYS A 110 -13.06 -9.05 -23.42
N ALA A 111 -13.74 -9.61 -24.44
CA ALA A 111 -14.65 -8.84 -25.28
C ALA A 111 -15.89 -8.40 -24.49
#